data_736656f420eea7be3a4e9d437dd54e1b
#
_entry.id   736656f420eea7be3a4e9d437dd54e1b
#
_cell.length_a   1.000
_cell.length_b   1.000
_cell.length_c   1.000
_cell.angle_alpha   90.00
_cell.angle_beta   90.00
_cell.angle_gamma   90.00
#
_symmetry.space_group_name_H-M   'P 1'
#
loop_
_entity.id
_entity.type
_entity.pdbx_description
1 polymer ?
#
loop_
_entity_poly.entity_id
_entity_poly.type
_entity_poly.pdbx_seq_one_letter_code
_entity_poly.pdbx_strand_id
1 'polypeptide(L)'
;MRKILFVLLTSLTLFACKKDDTLMYGNMTMGNIDGETIISDQGNTFDIVEGNSDLDLSKFEYGRVMIMCDVLTKTADNRYDIRLNGISSVLTKETVKASSITDSESEMNVDNPINIREIWYSGGYINMLVELARKNGSDTKHLINLIHDDSAVKEGEYTFILRHNAFGETPTEENTNFVASYGYVSFPVTSVIKEDSAKIIMKWKSHKMINGGYSLTQSEDCTKEYDWKNMGYIHDRLVPTTPNLTLCRNFLAR
;
A
#
# COMPACT_ATOMS: atom_id res chain seq x y z
N MET A 1 -19.70 81.78 0.68
CA MET A 1 -19.71 80.55 -0.15
C MET A 1 -18.95 79.46 0.64
N ARG A 2 -19.68 78.59 1.32
CA ARG A 2 -19.09 77.50 2.12
C ARG A 2 -19.04 76.25 1.24
N LYS A 3 -17.85 75.74 0.98
CA LYS A 3 -17.63 74.48 0.27
C LYS A 3 -17.71 73.33 1.28
N ILE A 4 -18.75 72.54 1.15
CA ILE A 4 -18.96 71.30 1.91
C ILE A 4 -18.15 70.21 1.22
N LEU A 5 -17.11 69.70 1.90
CA LEU A 5 -16.31 68.58 1.45
C LEU A 5 -16.97 67.28 1.92
N PHE A 6 -17.57 66.53 0.99
CA PHE A 6 -18.09 65.20 1.27
C PHE A 6 -16.91 64.22 1.28
N VAL A 7 -16.54 63.74 2.45
CA VAL A 7 -15.61 62.64 2.61
C VAL A 7 -16.43 61.34 2.49
N LEU A 8 -16.30 60.68 1.39
CA LEU A 8 -16.89 59.36 1.16
C LEU A 8 -16.01 58.31 1.86
N LEU A 9 -16.44 57.84 3.03
CA LEU A 9 -15.78 56.78 3.78
C LEU A 9 -16.19 55.43 3.13
N THR A 10 -15.41 54.98 2.15
CA THR A 10 -15.57 53.61 1.63
C THR A 10 -15.05 52.62 2.64
N SER A 11 -15.95 51.98 3.37
CA SER A 11 -15.66 50.81 4.20
C SER A 11 -15.28 49.65 3.30
N LEU A 12 -13.97 49.40 3.14
CA LEU A 12 -13.49 48.11 2.62
C LEU A 12 -13.83 47.04 3.67
N THR A 13 -14.92 46.37 3.48
CA THR A 13 -15.15 45.06 4.11
C THR A 13 -14.17 44.07 3.47
N LEU A 14 -13.06 43.83 4.16
CA LEU A 14 -12.20 42.70 3.89
C LEU A 14 -13.03 41.44 4.15
N PHE A 15 -13.62 40.90 3.11
CA PHE A 15 -14.03 39.49 3.12
C PHE A 15 -12.71 38.69 3.26
N ALA A 16 -12.33 38.39 4.49
CA ALA A 16 -11.42 37.32 4.76
C ALA A 16 -12.12 36.05 4.26
N CYS A 17 -11.84 35.65 3.02
CA CYS A 17 -12.02 34.27 2.65
C CYS A 17 -11.26 33.46 3.72
N LYS A 18 -11.98 32.84 4.66
CA LYS A 18 -11.45 31.68 5.33
C LYS A 18 -11.13 30.72 4.19
N LYS A 19 -9.84 30.61 3.86
CA LYS A 19 -9.33 29.45 3.19
C LYS A 19 -9.76 28.31 4.11
N ASP A 20 -10.74 27.54 3.72
CA ASP A 20 -10.93 26.22 4.26
C ASP A 20 -9.63 25.49 3.97
N ASP A 21 -8.72 25.46 4.95
CA ASP A 21 -7.57 24.57 4.97
C ASP A 21 -8.09 23.14 5.21
N THR A 22 -9.04 22.72 4.38
CA THR A 22 -9.39 21.31 4.22
C THR A 22 -8.16 20.71 3.55
N LEU A 23 -7.26 20.18 4.34
CA LEU A 23 -6.15 19.37 3.88
C LEU A 23 -6.79 18.15 3.20
N MET A 24 -7.13 18.31 1.92
CA MET A 24 -7.65 17.22 1.13
C MET A 24 -6.51 16.21 0.95
N TYR A 25 -6.44 15.25 1.86
CA TYR A 25 -5.79 13.99 1.57
C TYR A 25 -6.74 13.21 0.65
N GLY A 26 -6.96 13.69 -0.56
CA GLY A 26 -7.57 12.92 -1.63
C GLY A 26 -6.73 11.71 -2.00
N ASN A 27 -5.85 11.30 -1.09
CA ASN A 27 -4.78 10.35 -1.26
C ASN A 27 -5.01 9.17 -0.33
N MET A 28 -4.80 8.00 -0.87
CA MET A 28 -4.74 6.78 -0.08
C MET A 28 -3.50 6.83 0.82
N THR A 29 -3.66 6.50 2.09
CA THR A 29 -2.56 6.33 3.04
C THR A 29 -2.64 4.99 3.73
N MET A 30 -1.48 4.42 4.04
CA MET A 30 -1.39 3.23 4.88
C MET A 30 -1.20 3.61 6.34
N GLY A 31 -1.71 2.75 7.21
CA GLY A 31 -1.55 2.88 8.64
C GLY A 31 -1.89 1.61 9.39
N ASN A 32 -1.62 1.63 10.68
CA ASN A 32 -1.97 0.56 11.59
C ASN A 32 -3.16 0.97 12.45
N ILE A 33 -4.04 0.04 12.71
CA ILE A 33 -5.17 0.21 13.64
C ILE A 33 -4.62 0.19 15.05
N ASP A 34 -5.01 1.20 15.84
CA ASP A 34 -4.72 1.31 17.27
C ASP A 34 -6.03 1.63 18.01
N GLY A 35 -6.69 0.59 18.50
CA GLY A 35 -8.03 0.69 19.09
C GLY A 35 -9.06 1.22 18.08
N GLU A 36 -9.61 2.40 18.33
CA GLU A 36 -10.61 3.06 17.49
C GLU A 36 -9.99 4.07 16.50
N THR A 37 -8.66 4.18 16.47
CA THR A 37 -7.93 5.12 15.64
C THR A 37 -7.05 4.42 14.61
N ILE A 38 -6.54 5.17 13.64
CA ILE A 38 -5.55 4.69 12.68
C ILE A 38 -4.32 5.57 12.78
N ILE A 39 -3.17 4.95 13.01
CA ILE A 39 -1.86 5.62 12.99
C ILE A 39 -1.26 5.43 11.61
N SER A 40 -1.16 6.51 10.84
CA SER A 40 -0.57 6.47 9.50
C SER A 40 0.93 6.20 9.54
N ASP A 41 1.48 5.76 8.42
CA ASP A 41 2.92 5.51 8.27
C ASP A 41 3.78 6.77 8.46
N GLN A 42 3.18 7.96 8.35
CA GLN A 42 3.82 9.25 8.63
C GLN A 42 3.73 9.65 10.11
N GLY A 43 3.13 8.81 10.96
CA GLY A 43 2.97 9.08 12.39
C GLY A 43 1.80 9.99 12.74
N ASN A 44 0.86 10.22 11.82
CA ASN A 44 -0.36 10.96 12.10
C ASN A 44 -1.42 10.01 12.65
N THR A 45 -2.11 10.43 13.71
CA THR A 45 -3.28 9.73 14.27
C THR A 45 -4.55 10.27 13.64
N PHE A 46 -5.39 9.38 13.16
CA PHE A 46 -6.67 9.69 12.56
C PHE A 46 -7.82 9.17 13.43
N ASP A 47 -8.68 10.08 13.87
CA ASP A 47 -9.94 9.79 14.54
C ASP A 47 -11.05 9.78 13.48
N ILE A 48 -11.75 8.68 13.34
CA ILE A 48 -12.83 8.53 12.35
C ILE A 48 -14.11 9.11 12.97
N VAL A 49 -14.47 10.33 12.58
CA VAL A 49 -15.66 11.04 13.09
C VAL A 49 -16.83 11.04 12.11
N GLU A 50 -16.54 10.81 10.82
CA GLU A 50 -17.54 10.65 9.76
C GLU A 50 -17.16 9.49 8.85
N GLY A 51 -18.16 8.87 8.22
CA GLY A 51 -17.98 7.77 7.27
C GLY A 51 -18.91 6.62 7.54
N ASN A 52 -18.41 5.39 7.49
CA ASN A 52 -19.23 4.20 7.68
C ASN A 52 -19.55 4.00 9.17
N SER A 53 -20.84 4.23 9.56
CA SER A 53 -21.32 4.08 10.93
C SER A 53 -21.21 2.66 11.50
N ASP A 54 -21.11 1.65 10.63
CA ASP A 54 -21.08 0.24 11.01
C ASP A 54 -19.64 -0.33 10.95
N LEU A 55 -18.64 0.56 10.83
CA LEU A 55 -17.25 0.17 10.76
C LEU A 55 -16.77 -0.38 12.11
N ASP A 56 -16.30 -1.60 12.07
CA ASP A 56 -15.66 -2.28 13.19
C ASP A 56 -14.19 -2.56 12.83
N LEU A 57 -13.29 -1.75 13.35
CA LEU A 57 -11.86 -1.87 13.06
C LEU A 57 -11.27 -3.19 13.58
N SER A 58 -11.87 -3.82 14.59
CA SER A 58 -11.41 -5.10 15.13
C SER A 58 -11.52 -6.26 14.14
N LYS A 59 -12.31 -6.10 13.07
CA LYS A 59 -12.49 -7.12 12.02
C LYS A 59 -11.35 -7.16 10.99
N PHE A 60 -10.41 -6.23 11.05
CA PHE A 60 -9.27 -6.22 10.14
C PHE A 60 -8.15 -7.11 10.68
N GLU A 61 -8.10 -8.35 10.17
CA GLU A 61 -7.27 -9.46 10.64
C GLU A 61 -5.80 -9.09 10.90
N TYR A 62 -5.22 -8.25 10.04
CA TYR A 62 -3.79 -7.92 10.11
C TYR A 62 -3.49 -6.62 10.86
N GLY A 63 -4.51 -5.91 11.32
CA GLY A 63 -4.35 -4.63 12.00
C GLY A 63 -3.73 -3.52 11.13
N ARG A 64 -3.41 -3.78 9.86
CA ARG A 64 -2.87 -2.82 8.91
C ARG A 64 -3.86 -2.59 7.78
N VAL A 65 -4.04 -1.32 7.42
CA VAL A 65 -5.06 -0.89 6.47
C VAL A 65 -4.53 0.14 5.49
N MET A 66 -5.13 0.14 4.30
CA MET A 66 -5.09 1.23 3.35
C MET A 66 -6.39 2.00 3.49
N ILE A 67 -6.31 3.30 3.74
CA ILE A 67 -7.48 4.16 3.87
C ILE A 67 -7.49 5.25 2.80
N MET A 68 -8.70 5.66 2.46
CA MET A 68 -8.98 6.87 1.69
C MET A 68 -9.86 7.76 2.56
N CYS A 69 -9.41 8.98 2.84
CA CYS A 69 -10.10 9.87 3.76
C CYS A 69 -9.96 11.35 3.37
N ASP A 70 -10.90 12.14 3.88
CA ASP A 70 -10.80 13.61 3.92
C ASP A 70 -10.44 14.02 5.34
N VAL A 71 -9.47 14.90 5.49
CA VAL A 71 -9.15 15.51 6.78
C VAL A 71 -10.12 16.65 7.03
N LEU A 72 -10.86 16.58 8.14
CA LEU A 72 -11.86 17.57 8.52
C LEU A 72 -11.28 18.64 9.44
N THR A 73 -10.56 18.22 10.47
CA THR A 73 -10.05 19.13 11.51
C THR A 73 -8.72 18.62 12.07
N LYS A 74 -7.79 19.52 12.31
CA LYS A 74 -6.60 19.23 13.13
C LYS A 74 -6.96 19.47 14.60
N THR A 75 -6.95 18.41 15.43
CA THR A 75 -7.33 18.46 16.84
C THR A 75 -6.15 18.62 17.77
N ALA A 76 -4.97 18.11 17.38
CA ALA A 76 -3.72 18.25 18.11
C ALA A 76 -2.53 18.09 17.13
N ASP A 77 -1.29 18.17 17.65
CA ASP A 77 -0.13 17.86 16.82
C ASP A 77 -0.19 16.40 16.37
N ASN A 78 -0.08 16.22 15.04
CA ASN A 78 -0.18 14.92 14.35
C ASN A 78 -1.49 14.15 14.63
N ARG A 79 -2.58 14.86 15.03
CA ARG A 79 -3.89 14.24 15.26
C ARG A 79 -4.98 14.97 14.51
N TYR A 80 -5.81 14.22 13.80
CA TYR A 80 -6.79 14.75 12.87
C TYR A 80 -8.11 13.98 12.94
N ASP A 81 -9.22 14.73 12.95
CA ASP A 81 -10.53 14.16 12.66
C ASP A 81 -10.67 13.94 11.17
N ILE A 82 -11.14 12.77 10.77
CA ILE A 82 -11.29 12.41 9.37
C ILE A 82 -12.71 11.94 9.05
N ARG A 83 -13.09 12.17 7.78
CA ARG A 83 -14.16 11.41 7.13
C ARG A 83 -13.51 10.25 6.39
N LEU A 84 -13.91 9.03 6.74
CA LEU A 84 -13.43 7.83 6.07
C LEU A 84 -14.27 7.56 4.81
N ASN A 85 -13.63 7.64 3.63
CA ASN A 85 -14.27 7.38 2.34
C ASN A 85 -14.09 5.92 1.88
N GLY A 86 -13.05 5.25 2.36
CA GLY A 86 -12.79 3.84 2.08
C GLY A 86 -11.70 3.26 2.96
N ILE A 87 -11.80 1.96 3.21
CA ILE A 87 -10.82 1.20 3.98
C ILE A 87 -10.66 -0.19 3.37
N SER A 88 -9.42 -0.65 3.28
CA SER A 88 -9.09 -2.00 2.83
C SER A 88 -8.05 -2.60 3.74
N SER A 89 -8.22 -3.87 4.06
CA SER A 89 -7.21 -4.65 4.76
C SER A 89 -5.94 -4.77 3.92
N VAL A 90 -4.78 -4.75 4.55
CA VAL A 90 -3.49 -4.98 3.91
C VAL A 90 -2.92 -6.29 4.43
N LEU A 91 -2.68 -7.26 3.53
CA LEU A 91 -2.02 -8.50 3.91
C LEU A 91 -0.66 -8.17 4.53
N THR A 92 -0.51 -8.43 5.82
CA THR A 92 0.71 -8.12 6.56
C THR A 92 1.29 -9.39 7.14
N LYS A 93 2.55 -9.68 6.81
CA LYS A 93 3.26 -10.88 7.24
C LYS A 93 4.70 -10.53 7.59
N GLU A 94 5.26 -11.26 8.54
CA GLU A 94 6.66 -11.14 8.91
C GLU A 94 7.59 -11.46 7.72
N THR A 95 8.68 -10.70 7.64
CA THR A 95 9.79 -11.00 6.72
C THR A 95 10.55 -12.22 7.24
N VAL A 96 10.71 -13.23 6.40
CA VAL A 96 11.34 -14.51 6.74
C VAL A 96 12.81 -14.49 6.33
N LYS A 97 13.70 -14.97 7.19
CA LYS A 97 15.13 -15.18 6.79
C LYS A 97 15.25 -16.43 5.95
N ALA A 98 16.02 -16.38 4.87
CA ALA A 98 16.30 -17.54 4.02
C ALA A 98 16.92 -18.68 4.83
N SER A 99 17.85 -18.38 5.74
CA SER A 99 18.48 -19.37 6.63
C SER A 99 17.54 -20.09 7.58
N SER A 100 16.33 -19.55 7.84
CA SER A 100 15.33 -20.19 8.68
C SER A 100 14.45 -21.19 7.93
N ILE A 101 14.51 -21.21 6.59
CA ILE A 101 13.75 -22.14 5.75
C ILE A 101 14.62 -23.37 5.54
N THR A 102 14.46 -24.37 6.41
CA THR A 102 15.28 -25.58 6.39
C THR A 102 14.76 -26.66 5.44
N ASP A 103 13.49 -26.59 5.08
CA ASP A 103 12.86 -27.52 4.16
C ASP A 103 12.87 -26.93 2.74
N SER A 104 13.53 -27.62 1.81
CA SER A 104 13.61 -27.22 0.40
C SER A 104 12.26 -27.32 -0.32
N GLU A 105 11.35 -28.17 0.17
CA GLU A 105 9.99 -28.33 -0.35
C GLU A 105 8.97 -27.44 0.36
N SER A 106 9.42 -26.53 1.22
CA SER A 106 8.55 -25.58 1.90
C SER A 106 7.67 -24.81 0.92
N GLU A 107 6.40 -24.69 1.24
CA GLU A 107 5.44 -23.87 0.47
C GLU A 107 5.90 -22.42 0.30
N MET A 108 6.79 -21.93 1.19
CA MET A 108 7.39 -20.61 1.10
C MET A 108 8.43 -20.47 -0.02
N ASN A 109 8.97 -21.57 -0.55
CA ASN A 109 9.94 -21.59 -1.63
C ASN A 109 9.31 -21.65 -3.02
N VAL A 110 8.00 -21.88 -3.10
CA VAL A 110 7.29 -21.91 -4.37
C VAL A 110 7.35 -20.54 -5.04
N ASP A 111 7.60 -20.53 -6.33
CA ASP A 111 7.92 -19.35 -7.11
C ASP A 111 6.99 -19.21 -8.34
N ASN A 112 5.68 -19.13 -8.07
CA ASN A 112 4.71 -18.81 -9.11
C ASN A 112 4.81 -17.31 -9.47
N PRO A 113 4.48 -16.93 -10.73
CA PRO A 113 4.56 -15.53 -11.14
C PRO A 113 3.62 -14.61 -10.36
N ILE A 114 4.12 -13.43 -10.00
CA ILE A 114 3.40 -12.34 -9.37
C ILE A 114 3.95 -11.01 -9.86
N ASN A 115 3.10 -10.09 -10.28
CA ASN A 115 3.54 -8.79 -10.77
C ASN A 115 3.60 -7.78 -9.62
N ILE A 116 4.72 -7.09 -9.44
CA ILE A 116 4.81 -5.93 -8.57
C ILE A 116 4.42 -4.71 -9.41
N ARG A 117 3.26 -4.12 -9.12
CA ARG A 117 2.76 -2.90 -9.78
C ARG A 117 3.38 -1.66 -9.18
N GLU A 118 3.45 -1.62 -7.87
CA GLU A 118 4.05 -0.55 -7.09
C GLU A 118 4.79 -1.13 -5.90
N ILE A 119 5.87 -0.47 -5.51
CA ILE A 119 6.64 -0.80 -4.32
C ILE A 119 7.14 0.49 -3.67
N TRP A 120 7.01 0.56 -2.35
CA TRP A 120 7.50 1.71 -1.56
C TRP A 120 7.83 1.28 -0.14
N TYR A 121 8.62 2.11 0.52
CA TYR A 121 8.89 1.98 1.95
C TYR A 121 8.16 3.06 2.73
N SER A 122 7.43 2.67 3.76
CA SER A 122 6.86 3.58 4.75
C SER A 122 6.50 2.84 6.04
N GLY A 123 6.48 3.54 7.16
CA GLY A 123 6.06 3.00 8.45
C GLY A 123 6.87 1.81 8.96
N GLY A 124 8.07 1.56 8.42
CA GLY A 124 8.89 0.39 8.77
C GLY A 124 8.61 -0.84 7.92
N TYR A 125 7.85 -0.70 6.84
CA TYR A 125 7.43 -1.79 5.96
C TYR A 125 7.90 -1.58 4.52
N ILE A 126 8.26 -2.66 3.84
CA ILE A 126 8.19 -2.73 2.38
C ILE A 126 6.75 -3.02 2.03
N ASN A 127 6.12 -2.09 1.33
CA ASN A 127 4.73 -2.17 0.88
C ASN A 127 4.70 -2.38 -0.63
N MET A 128 3.75 -3.16 -1.10
CA MET A 128 3.59 -3.41 -2.53
C MET A 128 2.11 -3.43 -2.91
N LEU A 129 1.80 -2.91 -4.08
CA LEU A 129 0.60 -3.28 -4.84
C LEU A 129 1.01 -4.41 -5.76
N VAL A 130 0.44 -5.58 -5.54
CA VAL A 130 0.72 -6.76 -6.34
C VAL A 130 -0.48 -7.12 -7.22
N GLU A 131 -0.18 -7.75 -8.35
CA GLU A 131 -1.17 -8.35 -9.24
C GLU A 131 -0.80 -9.81 -9.47
N LEU A 132 -1.77 -10.68 -9.33
CA LEU A 132 -1.61 -12.10 -9.58
C LEU A 132 -2.79 -12.65 -10.39
N ALA A 133 -2.55 -13.76 -11.09
CA ALA A 133 -3.60 -14.47 -11.77
C ALA A 133 -4.33 -15.36 -10.77
N ARG A 134 -5.66 -15.19 -10.63
CA ARG A 134 -6.52 -16.07 -9.86
C ARG A 134 -7.46 -16.82 -10.79
N LYS A 135 -7.64 -18.12 -10.53
CA LYS A 135 -8.63 -18.92 -11.24
C LYS A 135 -10.01 -18.37 -10.96
N ASN A 136 -10.79 -18.14 -12.01
CA ASN A 136 -12.12 -17.59 -11.87
C ASN A 136 -13.03 -18.54 -11.09
N GLY A 137 -13.70 -18.03 -10.06
CA GLY A 137 -14.59 -18.80 -9.20
C GLY A 137 -13.88 -19.69 -8.16
N SER A 138 -12.56 -19.58 -8.01
CA SER A 138 -11.83 -20.29 -6.95
C SER A 138 -11.78 -19.50 -5.64
N ASP A 139 -11.88 -20.21 -4.52
CA ASP A 139 -11.68 -19.70 -3.16
C ASP A 139 -10.27 -19.99 -2.61
N THR A 140 -9.36 -20.54 -3.43
CA THR A 140 -7.98 -20.84 -3.02
C THR A 140 -7.26 -19.57 -2.58
N LYS A 141 -6.74 -19.59 -1.34
CA LYS A 141 -5.92 -18.50 -0.82
C LYS A 141 -4.48 -18.70 -1.28
N HIS A 142 -3.96 -17.73 -2.01
CA HIS A 142 -2.56 -17.74 -2.41
C HIS A 142 -1.65 -17.34 -1.25
N LEU A 143 -0.44 -17.91 -1.20
CA LEU A 143 0.55 -17.58 -0.20
C LEU A 143 1.57 -16.60 -0.80
N ILE A 144 1.79 -15.46 -0.14
CA ILE A 144 2.79 -14.47 -0.55
C ILE A 144 3.73 -14.26 0.62
N ASN A 145 5.04 -14.36 0.40
CA ASN A 145 6.07 -14.19 1.43
C ASN A 145 7.19 -13.29 0.91
N LEU A 146 7.77 -12.50 1.80
CA LEU A 146 9.01 -11.78 1.56
C LEU A 146 10.13 -12.47 2.32
N ILE A 147 11.14 -12.94 1.59
CA ILE A 147 12.29 -13.65 2.15
C ILE A 147 13.50 -12.73 2.09
N HIS A 148 14.13 -12.50 3.24
CA HIS A 148 15.43 -11.84 3.31
C HIS A 148 16.52 -12.88 3.03
N ASP A 149 17.26 -12.69 1.93
CA ASP A 149 18.43 -13.51 1.59
C ASP A 149 19.61 -13.09 2.47
N ASP A 150 19.74 -13.77 3.60
CA ASP A 150 20.79 -13.54 4.60
C ASP A 150 22.07 -14.37 4.34
N SER A 151 22.20 -15.00 3.16
CA SER A 151 23.36 -15.80 2.78
C SER A 151 24.55 -14.95 2.32
N ALA A 152 24.30 -13.76 1.77
CA ALA A 152 25.31 -12.84 1.25
C ALA A 152 25.18 -11.49 1.96
N VAL A 153 25.80 -11.36 3.11
CA VAL A 153 25.77 -10.11 3.88
C VAL A 153 26.80 -9.14 3.29
N LYS A 154 26.29 -8.00 2.82
CA LYS A 154 27.09 -6.85 2.44
C LYS A 154 26.57 -5.64 3.18
N GLU A 155 27.46 -4.89 3.81
CA GLU A 155 27.11 -3.72 4.60
C GLU A 155 26.29 -2.72 3.77
N GLY A 156 25.14 -2.31 4.30
CA GLY A 156 24.22 -1.37 3.65
C GLY A 156 23.50 -1.91 2.41
N GLU A 157 23.58 -3.23 2.12
CA GLU A 157 22.89 -3.86 0.99
C GLU A 157 22.06 -5.06 1.46
N TYR A 158 20.77 -5.05 1.15
CA TYR A 158 19.81 -6.08 1.56
C TYR A 158 19.09 -6.67 0.35
N THR A 159 19.11 -7.99 0.23
CA THR A 159 18.40 -8.70 -0.82
C THR A 159 17.12 -9.32 -0.27
N PHE A 160 16.01 -9.02 -0.92
CA PHE A 160 14.71 -9.61 -0.62
C PHE A 160 14.16 -10.35 -1.83
N ILE A 161 13.53 -11.49 -1.58
CA ILE A 161 12.93 -12.35 -2.59
C ILE A 161 11.43 -12.42 -2.30
N LEU A 162 10.61 -11.91 -3.22
CA LEU A 162 9.16 -12.09 -3.13
C LEU A 162 8.81 -13.45 -3.70
N ARG A 163 8.15 -14.29 -2.90
CA ARG A 163 7.70 -15.63 -3.26
C ARG A 163 6.19 -15.68 -3.29
N HIS A 164 5.67 -16.41 -4.25
CA HIS A 164 4.24 -16.62 -4.43
C HIS A 164 3.95 -18.10 -4.67
N ASN A 165 3.00 -18.64 -3.90
CA ASN A 165 2.48 -19.98 -4.09
C ASN A 165 0.98 -19.90 -4.41
N ALA A 166 0.63 -20.29 -5.61
CA ALA A 166 -0.75 -20.33 -6.11
C ALA A 166 -1.43 -21.67 -5.85
N PHE A 167 -0.78 -22.61 -5.14
CA PHE A 167 -1.29 -23.95 -4.84
C PHE A 167 -1.83 -24.70 -6.07
N GLY A 168 -1.07 -24.62 -7.19
CA GLY A 168 -1.41 -25.26 -8.44
C GLY A 168 -2.37 -24.45 -9.32
N GLU A 169 -2.88 -23.32 -8.86
CA GLU A 169 -3.74 -22.44 -9.66
C GLU A 169 -2.89 -21.49 -10.52
N THR A 170 -2.18 -22.03 -11.48
CA THR A 170 -1.41 -21.25 -12.47
C THR A 170 -2.03 -21.37 -13.85
N PRO A 171 -2.12 -20.25 -14.60
CA PRO A 171 -2.60 -20.29 -15.98
C PRO A 171 -1.70 -21.16 -16.86
N THR A 172 -2.30 -21.92 -17.75
CA THR A 172 -1.63 -22.70 -18.80
C THR A 172 -2.24 -22.38 -20.16
N GLU A 173 -1.60 -22.79 -21.24
CA GLU A 173 -2.17 -22.62 -22.60
C GLU A 173 -3.52 -23.29 -22.74
N GLU A 174 -3.73 -24.41 -22.04
CA GLU A 174 -4.97 -25.19 -22.07
C GLU A 174 -6.05 -24.66 -21.13
N ASN A 175 -5.62 -23.92 -20.07
CA ASN A 175 -6.52 -23.37 -19.06
C ASN A 175 -6.22 -21.89 -18.83
N THR A 176 -7.00 -21.05 -19.47
CA THR A 176 -6.90 -19.57 -19.40
C THR A 176 -8.03 -18.92 -18.61
N ASN A 177 -8.84 -19.69 -17.87
CA ASN A 177 -9.95 -19.16 -17.07
C ASN A 177 -9.45 -18.50 -15.77
N PHE A 178 -8.69 -17.43 -15.94
CA PHE A 178 -8.09 -16.65 -14.87
C PHE A 178 -8.45 -15.17 -15.00
N VAL A 179 -8.46 -14.49 -13.86
CA VAL A 179 -8.66 -13.04 -13.76
C VAL A 179 -7.49 -12.40 -13.04
N ALA A 180 -7.15 -11.18 -13.40
CA ALA A 180 -6.19 -10.39 -12.65
C ALA A 180 -6.81 -9.99 -11.31
N SER A 181 -6.09 -10.25 -10.22
CA SER A 181 -6.46 -9.88 -8.86
C SER A 181 -5.38 -8.99 -8.26
N TYR A 182 -5.80 -7.91 -7.62
CA TYR A 182 -4.90 -6.91 -7.05
C TYR A 182 -5.02 -6.91 -5.53
N GLY A 183 -3.91 -6.67 -4.84
CA GLY A 183 -3.92 -6.55 -3.39
C GLY A 183 -2.72 -5.79 -2.87
N TYR A 184 -2.92 -5.16 -1.71
CA TYR A 184 -1.82 -4.55 -0.96
C TYR A 184 -1.22 -5.57 -0.01
N VAL A 185 0.12 -5.63 0.00
CA VAL A 185 0.89 -6.46 0.91
C VAL A 185 1.96 -5.63 1.60
N SER A 186 2.22 -5.92 2.85
CA SER A 186 3.21 -5.22 3.68
C SER A 186 4.05 -6.21 4.46
N PHE A 187 5.35 -5.97 4.49
CA PHE A 187 6.30 -6.79 5.21
C PHE A 187 7.16 -5.91 6.12
N PRO A 188 7.12 -6.08 7.45
CA PRO A 188 7.97 -5.34 8.36
C PRO A 188 9.44 -5.71 8.10
N VAL A 189 10.30 -4.70 8.01
CA VAL A 189 11.72 -4.89 7.70
C VAL A 189 12.65 -4.19 8.69
N THR A 190 12.12 -3.54 9.70
CA THR A 190 12.89 -2.86 10.75
C THR A 190 13.70 -3.82 11.62
N SER A 191 13.33 -5.10 11.67
CA SER A 191 14.12 -6.14 12.32
C SER A 191 15.34 -6.55 11.49
N VAL A 192 15.30 -6.32 10.17
CA VAL A 192 16.35 -6.67 9.20
C VAL A 192 17.23 -5.48 8.92
N ILE A 193 16.66 -4.36 8.50
CA ILE A 193 17.41 -3.15 8.13
C ILE A 193 17.51 -2.25 9.35
N LYS A 194 18.74 -1.92 9.74
CA LYS A 194 19.06 -1.12 10.93
C LYS A 194 19.61 0.26 10.58
N GLU A 195 20.08 0.42 9.35
CA GLU A 195 20.69 1.67 8.89
C GLU A 195 19.63 2.65 8.37
N ASP A 196 19.92 3.94 8.48
CA ASP A 196 19.06 5.01 7.93
C ASP A 196 19.10 5.10 6.41
N SER A 197 20.08 4.43 5.77
CA SER A 197 20.16 4.33 4.31
C SER A 197 20.69 2.96 3.92
N ALA A 198 20.01 2.32 2.98
CA ALA A 198 20.36 1.01 2.51
C ALA A 198 20.02 0.88 1.02
N LYS A 199 20.75 0.02 0.34
CA LYS A 199 20.42 -0.46 -0.99
C LYS A 199 19.56 -1.71 -0.87
N ILE A 200 18.41 -1.69 -1.48
CA ILE A 200 17.47 -2.81 -1.50
C ILE A 200 17.49 -3.46 -2.86
N ILE A 201 17.74 -4.76 -2.89
CA ILE A 201 17.67 -5.58 -4.08
C ILE A 201 16.42 -6.46 -3.95
N MET A 202 15.43 -6.22 -4.82
CA MET A 202 14.23 -7.03 -4.89
C MET A 202 14.35 -8.04 -6.02
N LYS A 203 14.08 -9.31 -5.71
CA LYS A 203 14.01 -10.41 -6.68
C LYS A 203 12.63 -11.05 -6.65
N TRP A 204 12.06 -11.34 -7.81
CA TRP A 204 10.78 -12.05 -7.91
C TRP A 204 10.62 -12.66 -9.31
N LYS A 205 9.66 -13.56 -9.44
CA LYS A 205 9.21 -14.05 -10.75
C LYS A 205 7.98 -13.26 -11.16
N SER A 206 7.99 -12.67 -12.33
CA SER A 206 6.88 -11.90 -12.89
C SER A 206 6.27 -12.61 -14.10
N HIS A 207 5.02 -12.32 -14.38
CA HIS A 207 4.48 -12.59 -15.70
C HIS A 207 5.19 -11.73 -16.74
N LYS A 208 5.58 -12.33 -17.87
CA LYS A 208 6.30 -11.62 -18.93
C LYS A 208 5.43 -10.59 -19.61
N MET A 209 5.97 -9.40 -19.84
CA MET A 209 5.31 -8.34 -20.61
C MET A 209 5.40 -8.64 -22.11
N ILE A 210 4.25 -8.76 -22.79
CA ILE A 210 4.17 -9.00 -24.23
C ILE A 210 3.15 -8.01 -24.82
N ASN A 211 3.56 -7.24 -25.83
CA ASN A 211 2.71 -6.29 -26.55
C ASN A 211 1.95 -5.30 -25.64
N GLY A 212 2.57 -4.86 -24.54
CA GLY A 212 1.97 -3.91 -23.60
C GLY A 212 1.02 -4.51 -22.56
N GLY A 213 0.88 -5.84 -22.52
CA GLY A 213 0.14 -6.59 -21.51
C GLY A 213 0.97 -7.72 -20.92
N TYR A 214 0.57 -8.21 -19.74
CA TYR A 214 1.21 -9.38 -19.16
C TYR A 214 0.69 -10.67 -19.79
N SER A 215 1.63 -11.55 -20.16
CA SER A 215 1.30 -12.92 -20.57
C SER A 215 0.97 -13.74 -19.33
N LEU A 216 -0.19 -14.38 -19.31
CA LEU A 216 -0.54 -15.24 -18.17
C LEU A 216 0.23 -16.57 -18.17
N THR A 217 0.75 -17.01 -19.33
CA THR A 217 1.41 -18.32 -19.50
C THR A 217 2.93 -18.25 -19.57
N GLN A 218 3.51 -17.05 -19.68
CA GLN A 218 4.96 -16.85 -19.73
C GLN A 218 5.42 -16.01 -18.55
N SER A 219 6.54 -16.39 -17.96
CA SER A 219 7.14 -15.69 -16.82
C SER A 219 8.63 -15.41 -17.06
N GLU A 220 9.15 -14.48 -16.29
CA GLU A 220 10.57 -14.12 -16.27
C GLU A 220 11.01 -13.78 -14.85
N ASP A 221 12.29 -14.03 -14.56
CA ASP A 221 12.89 -13.61 -13.30
C ASP A 221 13.24 -12.13 -13.37
N CYS A 222 12.82 -11.40 -12.36
CA CYS A 222 13.04 -9.98 -12.23
C CYS A 222 13.98 -9.67 -11.07
N THR A 223 14.86 -8.69 -11.29
CA THR A 223 15.69 -8.10 -10.24
C THR A 223 15.65 -6.59 -10.39
N LYS A 224 15.39 -5.88 -9.29
CA LYS A 224 15.40 -4.43 -9.30
C LYS A 224 16.04 -3.89 -8.03
N GLU A 225 16.86 -2.84 -8.21
CA GLU A 225 17.54 -2.16 -7.14
C GLU A 225 16.80 -0.87 -6.77
N TYR A 226 16.76 -0.60 -5.48
CA TYR A 226 16.17 0.60 -4.93
C TYR A 226 17.11 1.22 -3.89
N ASP A 227 17.18 2.52 -3.88
CA ASP A 227 17.69 3.25 -2.74
C ASP A 227 16.55 3.35 -1.71
N TRP A 228 16.83 2.95 -0.47
CA TRP A 228 15.89 2.97 0.64
C TRP A 228 15.14 4.31 0.80
N LYS A 229 15.85 5.44 0.66
CA LYS A 229 15.27 6.79 0.77
C LYS A 229 14.40 7.16 -0.44
N ASN A 230 14.66 6.53 -1.57
CA ASN A 230 13.98 6.81 -2.85
C ASN A 230 13.00 5.71 -3.27
N MET A 231 12.74 4.71 -2.40
CA MET A 231 11.58 3.85 -2.58
C MET A 231 10.34 4.73 -2.38
N GLY A 232 9.73 5.13 -3.49
CA GLY A 232 8.72 6.18 -3.57
C GLY A 232 7.65 6.13 -2.49
N TYR A 233 7.12 7.30 -2.14
CA TYR A 233 5.91 7.40 -1.36
C TYR A 233 4.70 7.34 -2.30
N ILE A 234 3.60 6.74 -1.87
CA ILE A 234 2.31 6.76 -2.60
C ILE A 234 1.86 8.20 -2.94
N HIS A 235 2.31 9.18 -2.14
CA HIS A 235 1.89 10.59 -2.29
C HIS A 235 2.27 11.26 -3.61
N ASP A 236 3.28 10.78 -4.32
CA ASP A 236 3.77 11.44 -5.54
C ASP A 236 3.21 10.84 -6.83
N ARG A 237 2.34 9.85 -6.74
CA ARG A 237 1.71 9.28 -7.93
C ARG A 237 0.22 9.53 -7.88
N LEU A 238 -0.26 10.30 -8.84
CA LEU A 238 -1.66 10.37 -9.21
C LEU A 238 -2.16 8.94 -9.45
N VAL A 239 -2.78 8.39 -8.43
CA VAL A 239 -3.56 7.16 -8.60
C VAL A 239 -4.59 7.48 -9.66
N PRO A 240 -4.76 6.66 -10.71
CA PRO A 240 -5.83 6.86 -11.67
C PRO A 240 -7.13 7.11 -10.91
N THR A 241 -7.83 8.16 -11.24
CA THR A 241 -8.98 8.73 -10.52
C THR A 241 -10.20 7.80 -10.37
N THR A 242 -10.04 6.53 -10.65
CA THR A 242 -11.02 5.48 -10.39
C THR A 242 -10.32 4.22 -9.91
N PRO A 243 -9.98 4.11 -8.61
CA PRO A 243 -9.81 2.78 -8.05
C PRO A 243 -11.18 2.12 -8.11
N ASN A 244 -11.30 1.07 -8.89
CA ASN A 244 -12.48 0.23 -8.85
C ASN A 244 -12.45 -0.46 -7.47
N LEU A 245 -13.05 0.16 -6.45
CA LEU A 245 -13.12 -0.31 -5.06
C LEU A 245 -13.67 -1.75 -4.94
N THR A 246 -14.33 -2.22 -5.98
CA THR A 246 -14.79 -3.60 -6.12
C THR A 246 -13.62 -4.59 -6.17
N LEU A 247 -12.45 -4.20 -6.67
CA LEU A 247 -11.28 -5.07 -6.79
C LEU A 247 -10.64 -5.39 -5.42
N CYS A 248 -10.65 -4.43 -4.49
CA CYS A 248 -10.10 -4.67 -3.16
C CYS A 248 -10.98 -5.59 -2.30
N ARG A 249 -12.32 -5.58 -2.49
CA ARG A 249 -13.23 -6.44 -1.73
C ARG A 249 -13.03 -7.93 -1.99
N ASN A 250 -12.62 -8.32 -3.19
CA ASN A 250 -12.49 -9.74 -3.56
C ASN A 250 -11.18 -10.39 -3.09
N PHE A 251 -10.18 -9.59 -2.68
CA PHE A 251 -8.91 -10.13 -2.20
C PHE A 251 -8.95 -10.50 -0.72
N LEU A 252 -9.82 -9.86 0.07
CA LEU A 252 -9.75 -9.85 1.52
C LEU A 252 -11.07 -10.26 2.22
N ALA A 253 -12.14 -10.45 1.47
CA ALA A 253 -13.41 -10.87 2.04
C ALA A 253 -13.53 -12.40 1.97
N ARG A 254 -12.88 -13.08 2.93
CA ARG A 254 -13.36 -14.29 3.63
C ARG A 254 -12.29 -14.84 4.55
#